data_410935deff61f8b0b95d076d3c8748c2
#
_entry.id   410935deff61f8b0b95d076d3c8748c2
#
_cell.length_a   1.000
_cell.length_b   1.000
_cell.length_c   1.000
_cell.angle_alpha   90.00
_cell.angle_beta   90.00
_cell.angle_gamma   90.00
#
_symmetry.space_group_name_H-M   'P 1'
#
loop_
_entity.id
_entity.type
_entity.pdbx_description
1 polymer ?
#
loop_
_entity_poly.entity_id
_entity_poly.type
_entity_poly.pdbx_seq_one_letter_code
_entity_poly.pdbx_strand_id
1 'polypeptide(L)'
;MLTASARPPLLTSVAVVWREKEGALGCVPHVAHLIAAFLDYSVRWNVPQARDFCYFHMLQRIGAKTLRFRPVSLRSCFFSAAQRGDIRILHWLAAYDPAFTAYGDVMDHAAQHGQLAVVQWLDATFRDLRCSTKAMDLAAAHGHLSVVQWLHANRSEGCSHHAMDEAAARGQLEIVRWLETNRDEGCTTYAMVFAVWYDNIQMVHWLYENRREGCSTHAMIFAAKRGDLKLLRWLFDHRSELLPAESEANSSLIMDQAAEYGHLDVVKWLHVHTTGGCTIDAMNSAARGGHLEIVRFLHENRTEGCTTNAMDGAARGGHSTIVQFLHEHRREGGSYLAMDYAAAEGHLDIVRFLHTHRDEGCSPWAVNSAAGSGHLDIVKFLHENRTEGCTERAMDRAAGGGHLPIVEFLQSQRSEGCTTQAMDAAACFGHLEVVRFLHAHRDEGCTYKAMDGAARCGHLEVVRWLHEHRTEGCSTEAMDGAAWFGHLDVLRFLHEHRTEGCTRRAVRDAVLGGHAAVAKWLADTYPHCQIDGATLPFN
;
A
#
# COMPACT_ATOMS: atom_id res chain seq x y z
N MET A 1 -24.60 8.19 -37.53
CA MET A 1 -24.89 9.64 -37.71
C MET A 1 -25.89 10.05 -36.66
N LEU A 2 -25.43 10.60 -35.55
CA LEU A 2 -26.31 11.27 -34.58
C LEU A 2 -26.60 12.64 -35.16
N THR A 3 -27.85 12.86 -35.56
CA THR A 3 -28.32 14.14 -36.07
C THR A 3 -28.16 15.23 -34.99
N ALA A 4 -27.60 16.35 -35.38
CA ALA A 4 -27.21 17.49 -34.55
C ALA A 4 -28.35 18.22 -33.84
N SER A 5 -29.54 17.63 -33.63
CA SER A 5 -30.71 18.27 -33.05
C SER A 5 -31.31 17.59 -31.80
N ALA A 6 -30.74 16.50 -31.30
CA ALA A 6 -31.24 15.86 -30.08
C ALA A 6 -30.82 16.66 -28.85
N ARG A 7 -31.79 17.25 -28.10
CA ARG A 7 -31.53 17.86 -26.80
C ARG A 7 -30.93 16.82 -25.85
N PRO A 8 -29.91 17.19 -25.04
CA PRO A 8 -29.32 16.26 -24.07
C PRO A 8 -30.39 15.79 -23.07
N PRO A 9 -30.27 14.54 -22.55
CA PRO A 9 -31.24 13.99 -21.59
C PRO A 9 -31.27 14.84 -20.30
N LEU A 10 -32.42 14.85 -19.63
CA LEU A 10 -32.58 15.50 -18.32
C LEU A 10 -31.74 14.75 -17.27
N LEU A 11 -31.21 15.47 -16.29
CA LEU A 11 -30.59 14.86 -15.12
C LEU A 11 -31.61 13.98 -14.40
N THR A 12 -31.16 12.83 -13.87
CA THR A 12 -32.05 11.87 -13.21
C THR A 12 -32.82 12.50 -12.05
N SER A 13 -32.15 13.34 -11.25
CA SER A 13 -32.77 14.07 -10.14
C SER A 13 -33.86 15.03 -10.61
N VAL A 14 -33.64 15.73 -11.73
CA VAL A 14 -34.64 16.63 -12.31
C VAL A 14 -35.79 15.84 -12.92
N ALA A 15 -35.49 14.70 -13.57
CA ALA A 15 -36.51 13.84 -14.16
C ALA A 15 -37.43 13.20 -13.08
N VAL A 16 -36.88 12.83 -11.91
CA VAL A 16 -37.65 12.31 -10.78
C VAL A 16 -38.54 13.40 -10.21
N VAL A 17 -38.00 14.57 -9.87
CA VAL A 17 -38.77 15.71 -9.33
C VAL A 17 -39.83 16.16 -10.32
N TRP A 18 -39.53 16.17 -11.61
CA TRP A 18 -40.49 16.54 -12.66
C TRP A 18 -41.63 15.53 -12.72
N ARG A 19 -41.35 14.25 -12.69
CA ARG A 19 -42.37 13.17 -12.71
C ARG A 19 -43.28 13.22 -11.49
N GLU A 20 -42.72 13.50 -10.29
CA GLU A 20 -43.49 13.64 -9.04
C GLU A 20 -44.35 14.92 -8.98
N LYS A 21 -43.97 15.98 -9.71
CA LYS A 21 -44.60 17.31 -9.68
C LYS A 21 -45.31 17.67 -10.98
N GLU A 22 -45.46 16.74 -11.92
CA GLU A 22 -46.02 16.98 -13.25
C GLU A 22 -47.45 17.54 -13.19
N GLY A 23 -48.23 17.16 -12.17
CA GLY A 23 -49.56 17.73 -11.93
C GLY A 23 -49.60 19.10 -11.25
N ALA A 24 -48.52 19.55 -10.64
CA ALA A 24 -48.48 20.81 -9.85
C ALA A 24 -47.81 21.98 -10.59
N LEU A 25 -46.95 21.74 -11.58
CA LEU A 25 -46.11 22.75 -12.22
C LEU A 25 -46.53 23.11 -13.66
N GLY A 26 -47.59 22.52 -14.20
CA GLY A 26 -48.03 22.72 -15.58
C GLY A 26 -46.93 22.47 -16.62
N CYS A 27 -47.25 21.83 -17.72
CA CYS A 27 -46.28 21.39 -18.74
C CYS A 27 -45.46 22.54 -19.35
N VAL A 28 -44.29 22.80 -18.80
CA VAL A 28 -43.29 23.67 -19.43
C VAL A 28 -41.96 22.88 -19.57
N PRO A 29 -41.83 21.98 -20.57
CA PRO A 29 -40.66 21.13 -20.76
C PRO A 29 -39.33 21.89 -20.88
N HIS A 30 -39.36 23.13 -21.39
CA HIS A 30 -38.17 23.96 -21.50
C HIS A 30 -37.65 24.42 -20.13
N VAL A 31 -38.52 24.59 -19.11
CA VAL A 31 -38.13 24.93 -17.74
C VAL A 31 -37.40 23.76 -17.08
N ALA A 32 -37.85 22.53 -17.28
CA ALA A 32 -37.14 21.33 -16.79
C ALA A 32 -35.73 21.20 -17.42
N HIS A 33 -35.62 21.54 -18.71
CA HIS A 33 -34.31 21.58 -19.37
C HIS A 33 -33.40 22.71 -18.87
N LEU A 34 -33.95 23.88 -18.54
CA LEU A 34 -33.22 24.99 -17.93
C LEU A 34 -32.75 24.65 -16.52
N ILE A 35 -33.61 24.01 -15.71
CA ILE A 35 -33.25 23.52 -14.36
C ILE A 35 -32.19 22.44 -14.47
N ALA A 36 -32.33 21.49 -15.41
CA ALA A 36 -31.33 20.49 -15.65
C ALA A 36 -29.98 21.06 -16.08
N ALA A 37 -30.00 22.11 -16.93
CA ALA A 37 -28.79 22.80 -17.34
C ALA A 37 -28.13 23.59 -16.19
N PHE A 38 -28.94 24.20 -15.30
CA PHE A 38 -28.46 24.91 -14.11
C PHE A 38 -27.86 23.93 -13.06
N LEU A 39 -28.52 22.78 -12.88
CA LEU A 39 -28.06 21.72 -11.98
C LEU A 39 -27.04 20.75 -12.63
N ASP A 40 -26.69 20.99 -13.91
CA ASP A 40 -25.79 20.14 -14.66
C ASP A 40 -24.32 20.40 -14.29
N TYR A 41 -23.81 19.58 -13.41
CA TYR A 41 -22.39 19.60 -13.07
C TYR A 41 -21.51 18.83 -14.09
N SER A 42 -22.06 18.39 -15.22
CA SER A 42 -21.31 17.64 -16.24
C SER A 42 -20.14 18.41 -16.83
N VAL A 43 -20.20 19.75 -16.82
CA VAL A 43 -19.08 20.64 -17.19
C VAL A 43 -17.89 20.56 -16.21
N ARG A 44 -18.14 20.10 -14.97
CA ARG A 44 -17.13 19.94 -13.93
C ARG A 44 -16.63 18.48 -13.82
N TRP A 45 -17.22 17.57 -14.58
CA TRP A 45 -16.90 16.15 -14.55
C TRP A 45 -16.19 15.74 -15.83
N ASN A 46 -15.10 15.00 -15.67
CA ASN A 46 -14.48 14.30 -16.78
C ASN A 46 -15.05 12.88 -16.90
N VAL A 47 -14.71 12.19 -18.00
CA VAL A 47 -15.18 10.82 -18.25
C VAL A 47 -14.83 9.84 -17.12
N PRO A 48 -13.59 9.84 -16.54
CA PRO A 48 -13.29 9.02 -15.39
C PRO A 48 -14.20 9.26 -14.17
N GLN A 49 -14.47 10.51 -13.80
CA GLN A 49 -15.35 10.83 -12.67
C GLN A 49 -16.80 10.38 -12.91
N ALA A 50 -17.36 10.66 -14.09
CA ALA A 50 -18.70 10.18 -14.44
C ALA A 50 -18.79 8.65 -14.46
N ARG A 51 -17.72 7.97 -14.85
CA ARG A 51 -17.54 6.53 -14.77
C ARG A 51 -17.59 6.02 -13.32
N ASP A 52 -16.79 6.62 -12.44
CA ASP A 52 -16.61 6.14 -11.07
C ASP A 52 -17.91 6.20 -10.25
N PHE A 53 -18.77 7.16 -10.58
CA PHE A 53 -20.08 7.32 -9.94
C PHE A 53 -21.26 6.70 -10.74
N CYS A 54 -21.00 5.96 -11.81
CA CYS A 54 -22.01 5.30 -12.64
C CYS A 54 -23.11 6.22 -13.20
N TYR A 55 -22.79 7.46 -13.47
CA TYR A 55 -23.75 8.42 -14.01
C TYR A 55 -23.83 8.33 -15.54
N PHE A 56 -24.59 7.36 -16.05
CA PHE A 56 -24.74 7.13 -17.49
C PHE A 56 -25.23 8.39 -18.25
N HIS A 57 -26.22 9.12 -17.72
CA HIS A 57 -26.68 10.36 -18.32
C HIS A 57 -25.61 11.46 -18.37
N MET A 58 -24.70 11.48 -17.38
CA MET A 58 -23.54 12.39 -17.39
C MET A 58 -22.56 12.04 -18.49
N LEU A 59 -22.26 10.75 -18.67
CA LEU A 59 -21.41 10.26 -19.78
C LEU A 59 -22.00 10.64 -21.14
N GLN A 60 -23.31 10.47 -21.33
CA GLN A 60 -24.01 10.88 -22.54
C GLN A 60 -23.92 12.41 -22.79
N ARG A 61 -24.07 13.22 -21.74
CA ARG A 61 -23.97 14.68 -21.85
C ARG A 61 -22.54 15.15 -22.14
N ILE A 62 -21.55 14.56 -21.47
CA ILE A 62 -20.13 14.84 -21.72
C ILE A 62 -19.78 14.45 -23.17
N GLY A 63 -20.20 13.28 -23.63
CA GLY A 63 -19.97 12.80 -24.99
C GLY A 63 -20.64 13.70 -26.07
N ALA A 64 -21.80 14.28 -25.75
CA ALA A 64 -22.47 15.22 -26.68
C ALA A 64 -21.77 16.58 -26.79
N LYS A 65 -21.05 17.02 -25.73
CA LYS A 65 -20.36 18.32 -25.68
C LYS A 65 -18.92 18.25 -26.20
N THR A 66 -18.23 17.11 -26.02
CA THR A 66 -16.80 16.96 -26.32
C THR A 66 -16.60 15.93 -27.44
N LEU A 67 -16.36 16.40 -28.66
CA LEU A 67 -16.09 15.57 -29.85
C LEU A 67 -14.68 14.90 -29.86
N ARG A 68 -13.88 15.04 -28.82
CA ARG A 68 -12.50 14.53 -28.78
C ARG A 68 -12.14 13.89 -27.44
N PHE A 69 -12.52 12.62 -27.24
CA PHE A 69 -11.95 11.79 -26.18
C PHE A 69 -10.57 11.25 -26.59
N ARG A 70 -9.61 11.27 -25.67
CA ARG A 70 -8.34 10.55 -25.89
C ARG A 70 -8.59 9.04 -25.77
N PRO A 71 -8.05 8.18 -26.65
CA PRO A 71 -8.27 6.73 -26.66
C PRO A 71 -8.00 6.05 -25.28
N VAL A 72 -7.00 6.55 -24.54
CA VAL A 72 -6.61 6.01 -23.21
C VAL A 72 -7.73 6.15 -22.16
N SER A 73 -8.54 7.19 -22.22
CA SER A 73 -9.64 7.39 -21.24
C SER A 73 -10.86 6.50 -21.53
N LEU A 74 -11.10 6.14 -22.79
CA LEU A 74 -12.21 5.27 -23.16
C LEU A 74 -11.97 3.82 -22.74
N ARG A 75 -10.76 3.30 -22.93
CA ARG A 75 -10.40 1.95 -22.49
C ARG A 75 -10.71 1.73 -21.00
N SER A 76 -10.30 2.65 -20.12
CA SER A 76 -10.58 2.54 -18.68
C SER A 76 -12.09 2.59 -18.36
N CYS A 77 -12.89 3.30 -19.17
CA CYS A 77 -14.34 3.32 -19.01
C CYS A 77 -14.99 1.99 -19.39
N PHE A 78 -14.49 1.32 -20.45
CA PHE A 78 -14.94 -0.03 -20.83
C PHE A 78 -14.69 -1.02 -19.71
N PHE A 79 -13.47 -1.04 -19.14
CA PHE A 79 -13.14 -1.93 -18.03
C PHE A 79 -14.03 -1.71 -16.82
N SER A 80 -14.22 -0.45 -16.38
CA SER A 80 -15.10 -0.15 -15.27
C SER A 80 -16.56 -0.52 -15.51
N ALA A 81 -17.07 -0.30 -16.72
CA ALA A 81 -18.43 -0.67 -17.07
C ALA A 81 -18.59 -2.21 -17.12
N ALA A 82 -17.59 -2.91 -17.67
CA ALA A 82 -17.54 -4.38 -17.67
C ALA A 82 -17.49 -4.96 -16.27
N GLN A 83 -16.64 -4.40 -15.39
CA GLN A 83 -16.54 -4.79 -14.00
C GLN A 83 -17.85 -4.67 -13.23
N ARG A 84 -18.64 -3.61 -13.51
CA ARG A 84 -19.91 -3.34 -12.80
C ARG A 84 -21.12 -4.02 -13.44
N GLY A 85 -20.98 -4.62 -14.61
CA GLY A 85 -22.10 -5.21 -15.32
C GLY A 85 -23.02 -4.22 -16.03
N ASP A 86 -22.57 -2.97 -16.28
CA ASP A 86 -23.43 -1.95 -16.89
C ASP A 86 -23.41 -2.03 -18.42
N ILE A 87 -24.25 -2.91 -18.96
CA ILE A 87 -24.42 -3.14 -20.40
C ILE A 87 -24.84 -1.86 -21.14
N ARG A 88 -25.61 -0.95 -20.51
CA ARG A 88 -26.05 0.28 -21.16
C ARG A 88 -24.89 1.23 -21.43
N ILE A 89 -23.96 1.35 -20.48
CA ILE A 89 -22.71 2.12 -20.66
C ILE A 89 -21.85 1.47 -21.73
N LEU A 90 -21.68 0.15 -21.67
CA LEU A 90 -20.91 -0.60 -22.67
C LEU A 90 -21.47 -0.42 -24.08
N HIS A 91 -22.80 -0.52 -24.24
CA HIS A 91 -23.45 -0.32 -25.52
C HIS A 91 -23.24 1.09 -26.08
N TRP A 92 -23.32 2.10 -25.22
CA TRP A 92 -23.07 3.49 -25.60
C TRP A 92 -21.60 3.70 -26.01
N LEU A 93 -20.65 3.19 -25.21
CA LEU A 93 -19.22 3.30 -25.48
C LEU A 93 -18.86 2.60 -26.79
N ALA A 94 -19.38 1.39 -27.04
CA ALA A 94 -19.14 0.64 -28.27
C ALA A 94 -19.66 1.32 -29.54
N ALA A 95 -20.79 2.03 -29.43
CA ALA A 95 -21.30 2.85 -30.54
C ALA A 95 -20.45 4.11 -30.78
N TYR A 96 -19.71 4.56 -29.77
CA TYR A 96 -18.88 5.76 -29.83
C TYR A 96 -17.46 5.50 -30.32
N ASP A 97 -16.86 4.34 -29.97
CA ASP A 97 -15.50 3.95 -30.34
C ASP A 97 -15.48 2.72 -31.27
N PRO A 98 -15.28 2.91 -32.58
CA PRO A 98 -15.18 1.81 -33.52
C PRO A 98 -13.99 0.88 -33.29
N ALA A 99 -12.94 1.35 -32.57
CA ALA A 99 -11.75 0.56 -32.26
C ALA A 99 -11.93 -0.34 -31.01
N PHE A 100 -13.13 -0.42 -30.44
CA PHE A 100 -13.47 -1.23 -29.27
C PHE A 100 -13.02 -2.69 -29.37
N THR A 101 -13.11 -3.30 -30.55
CA THR A 101 -12.68 -4.69 -30.79
C THR A 101 -11.19 -4.94 -30.53
N ALA A 102 -10.38 -3.87 -30.46
CA ALA A 102 -8.96 -3.96 -30.07
C ALA A 102 -8.74 -4.17 -28.56
N TYR A 103 -9.78 -4.04 -27.72
CA TYR A 103 -9.69 -4.23 -26.26
C TYR A 103 -10.06 -5.66 -25.85
N GLY A 104 -9.32 -6.66 -26.34
CA GLY A 104 -9.60 -8.10 -26.11
C GLY A 104 -9.70 -8.51 -24.63
N ASP A 105 -9.11 -7.74 -23.73
CA ASP A 105 -9.09 -8.00 -22.29
C ASP A 105 -10.37 -7.52 -21.54
N VAL A 106 -11.32 -6.87 -22.21
CA VAL A 106 -12.60 -6.45 -21.59
C VAL A 106 -13.44 -7.67 -21.16
N MET A 107 -13.42 -8.74 -21.96
CA MET A 107 -14.12 -9.98 -21.63
C MET A 107 -13.48 -10.67 -20.42
N ASP A 108 -12.15 -10.69 -20.34
CA ASP A 108 -11.40 -11.23 -19.21
C ASP A 108 -11.79 -10.47 -17.92
N HIS A 109 -11.89 -9.14 -17.97
CA HIS A 109 -12.35 -8.33 -16.86
C HIS A 109 -13.82 -8.58 -16.46
N ALA A 110 -14.72 -8.70 -17.42
CA ALA A 110 -16.13 -9.03 -17.14
C ALA A 110 -16.23 -10.41 -16.48
N ALA A 111 -15.47 -11.38 -16.96
CA ALA A 111 -15.40 -12.73 -16.40
C ALA A 111 -14.84 -12.74 -14.99
N GLN A 112 -13.77 -12.00 -14.72
CA GLN A 112 -13.18 -11.83 -13.40
C GLN A 112 -14.18 -11.34 -12.35
N HIS A 113 -15.13 -10.49 -12.73
CA HIS A 113 -16.13 -9.90 -11.83
C HIS A 113 -17.50 -10.59 -11.90
N GLY A 114 -17.58 -11.76 -12.54
CA GLY A 114 -18.79 -12.58 -12.58
C GLY A 114 -19.92 -12.01 -13.43
N GLN A 115 -19.65 -11.08 -14.32
CA GLN A 115 -20.66 -10.37 -15.10
C GLN A 115 -21.09 -11.19 -16.32
N LEU A 116 -21.78 -12.31 -16.08
CA LEU A 116 -22.20 -13.24 -17.14
C LEU A 116 -22.97 -12.53 -18.27
N ALA A 117 -23.90 -11.64 -17.92
CA ALA A 117 -24.69 -10.92 -18.92
C ALA A 117 -23.82 -10.04 -19.84
N VAL A 118 -22.74 -9.45 -19.29
CA VAL A 118 -21.75 -8.68 -20.08
C VAL A 118 -20.96 -9.61 -20.97
N VAL A 119 -20.48 -10.75 -20.46
CA VAL A 119 -19.74 -11.74 -21.25
C VAL A 119 -20.59 -12.22 -22.43
N GLN A 120 -21.85 -12.57 -22.19
CA GLN A 120 -22.80 -12.96 -23.24
C GLN A 120 -23.07 -11.85 -24.26
N TRP A 121 -23.24 -10.63 -23.79
CA TRP A 121 -23.44 -9.49 -24.67
C TRP A 121 -22.22 -9.19 -25.54
N LEU A 122 -21.02 -9.27 -24.98
CA LEU A 122 -19.76 -9.07 -25.72
C LEU A 122 -19.61 -10.12 -26.84
N ASP A 123 -19.86 -11.39 -26.52
CA ASP A 123 -19.78 -12.49 -27.48
C ASP A 123 -20.80 -12.35 -28.63
N ALA A 124 -22.06 -12.03 -28.29
CA ALA A 124 -23.12 -11.86 -29.26
C ALA A 124 -22.93 -10.64 -30.18
N THR A 125 -22.33 -9.56 -29.66
CA THR A 125 -22.20 -8.30 -30.39
C THR A 125 -20.92 -8.23 -31.19
N PHE A 126 -19.83 -8.83 -30.72
CA PHE A 126 -18.48 -8.73 -31.30
C PHE A 126 -17.87 -10.11 -31.53
N ARG A 127 -18.30 -10.78 -32.61
CA ARG A 127 -17.89 -12.16 -32.93
C ARG A 127 -16.37 -12.35 -33.06
N ASP A 128 -15.64 -11.30 -33.42
CA ASP A 128 -14.18 -11.30 -33.57
C ASP A 128 -13.44 -10.89 -32.27
N LEU A 129 -14.17 -10.58 -31.18
CA LEU A 129 -13.56 -10.23 -29.91
C LEU A 129 -12.93 -11.49 -29.29
N ARG A 130 -11.62 -11.49 -29.18
CA ARG A 130 -10.88 -12.58 -28.52
C ARG A 130 -10.79 -12.32 -27.03
N CYS A 131 -11.13 -13.31 -26.21
CA CYS A 131 -10.69 -13.36 -24.83
C CYS A 131 -9.42 -14.21 -24.73
N SER A 132 -8.79 -14.21 -23.58
CA SER A 132 -7.67 -15.11 -23.32
C SER A 132 -8.11 -16.22 -22.35
N THR A 133 -7.24 -17.20 -22.09
CA THR A 133 -7.46 -18.20 -21.02
C THR A 133 -7.72 -17.54 -19.68
N LYS A 134 -7.24 -16.29 -19.49
CA LYS A 134 -7.47 -15.51 -18.26
C LYS A 134 -8.94 -15.27 -17.96
N ALA A 135 -9.82 -15.23 -18.96
CA ALA A 135 -11.26 -15.09 -18.72
C ALA A 135 -11.77 -16.21 -17.81
N MET A 136 -11.43 -17.45 -18.14
CA MET A 136 -11.85 -18.62 -17.37
C MET A 136 -11.03 -18.77 -16.08
N ASP A 137 -9.71 -18.52 -16.13
CA ASP A 137 -8.81 -18.58 -14.97
C ASP A 137 -9.27 -17.61 -13.87
N LEU A 138 -9.53 -16.35 -14.23
CA LEU A 138 -9.96 -15.32 -13.30
C LEU A 138 -11.41 -15.52 -12.81
N ALA A 139 -12.31 -15.99 -13.68
CA ALA A 139 -13.67 -16.35 -13.25
C ALA A 139 -13.64 -17.49 -12.24
N ALA A 140 -12.81 -18.51 -12.46
CA ALA A 140 -12.62 -19.61 -11.53
C ALA A 140 -12.04 -19.15 -10.20
N ALA A 141 -10.99 -18.32 -10.24
CA ALA A 141 -10.35 -17.74 -9.06
C ALA A 141 -11.35 -16.96 -8.17
N HIS A 142 -12.30 -16.24 -8.77
CA HIS A 142 -13.25 -15.38 -8.04
C HIS A 142 -14.61 -16.05 -7.73
N GLY A 143 -14.76 -17.34 -8.01
CA GLY A 143 -15.96 -18.07 -7.61
C GLY A 143 -17.14 -18.00 -8.58
N HIS A 144 -16.92 -17.60 -9.81
CA HIS A 144 -17.97 -17.35 -10.80
C HIS A 144 -18.28 -18.57 -11.66
N LEU A 145 -18.80 -19.64 -11.05
CA LEU A 145 -19.05 -20.93 -11.73
C LEU A 145 -19.91 -20.77 -12.99
N SER A 146 -20.95 -19.94 -12.97
CA SER A 146 -21.82 -19.72 -14.14
C SER A 146 -21.09 -19.12 -15.33
N VAL A 147 -20.09 -18.24 -15.09
CA VAL A 147 -19.24 -17.67 -16.14
C VAL A 147 -18.28 -18.74 -16.68
N VAL A 148 -17.67 -19.55 -15.80
CA VAL A 148 -16.78 -20.66 -16.18
C VAL A 148 -17.53 -21.64 -17.07
N GLN A 149 -18.74 -22.07 -16.69
CA GLN A 149 -19.58 -22.98 -17.46
C GLN A 149 -19.96 -22.39 -18.81
N TRP A 150 -20.31 -21.12 -18.85
CA TRP A 150 -20.69 -20.46 -20.10
C TRP A 150 -19.49 -20.34 -21.05
N LEU A 151 -18.31 -19.93 -20.55
CA LEU A 151 -17.09 -19.84 -21.34
C LEU A 151 -16.69 -21.21 -21.92
N HIS A 152 -16.76 -22.27 -21.12
CA HIS A 152 -16.51 -23.64 -21.58
C HIS A 152 -17.44 -24.07 -22.73
N ALA A 153 -18.72 -23.74 -22.64
CA ALA A 153 -19.73 -24.18 -23.63
C ALA A 153 -19.69 -23.34 -24.92
N ASN A 154 -19.26 -22.09 -24.87
CA ASN A 154 -19.42 -21.16 -26.01
C ASN A 154 -18.09 -20.64 -26.58
N ARG A 155 -16.95 -20.85 -25.90
CA ARG A 155 -15.63 -20.35 -26.32
C ARG A 155 -14.63 -21.50 -26.43
N SER A 156 -13.64 -21.31 -27.29
CA SER A 156 -12.61 -22.32 -27.58
C SER A 156 -11.27 -22.04 -26.88
N GLU A 157 -11.08 -20.89 -26.27
CA GLU A 157 -9.83 -20.47 -25.66
C GLU A 157 -9.43 -21.34 -24.45
N GLY A 158 -10.43 -21.87 -23.72
CA GLY A 158 -10.22 -22.74 -22.57
C GLY A 158 -9.69 -22.01 -21.33
N CYS A 159 -8.98 -22.74 -20.48
CA CYS A 159 -8.30 -22.23 -19.30
C CYS A 159 -6.85 -22.73 -19.24
N SER A 160 -6.12 -22.31 -18.25
CA SER A 160 -4.81 -22.88 -17.90
C SER A 160 -4.89 -23.57 -16.53
N HIS A 161 -3.80 -24.19 -16.07
CA HIS A 161 -3.71 -24.73 -14.69
C HIS A 161 -3.99 -23.66 -13.63
N HIS A 162 -3.81 -22.38 -13.94
CA HIS A 162 -4.12 -21.29 -13.01
C HIS A 162 -5.60 -21.24 -12.61
N ALA A 163 -6.53 -21.72 -13.46
CA ALA A 163 -7.94 -21.79 -13.10
C ALA A 163 -8.15 -22.63 -11.84
N MET A 164 -7.52 -23.81 -11.78
CA MET A 164 -7.65 -24.72 -10.64
C MET A 164 -6.77 -24.30 -9.47
N ASP A 165 -5.53 -23.84 -9.72
CA ASP A 165 -4.61 -23.38 -8.68
C ASP A 165 -5.21 -22.20 -7.89
N GLU A 166 -5.70 -21.16 -8.59
CA GLU A 166 -6.29 -19.97 -7.96
C GLU A 166 -7.65 -20.23 -7.33
N ALA A 167 -8.48 -21.10 -7.96
CA ALA A 167 -9.75 -21.52 -7.36
C ALA A 167 -9.50 -22.30 -6.06
N ALA A 168 -8.50 -23.19 -6.04
CA ALA A 168 -8.10 -23.92 -4.85
C ALA A 168 -7.56 -22.97 -3.76
N ALA A 169 -6.72 -22.02 -4.12
CA ALA A 169 -6.21 -20.99 -3.22
C ALA A 169 -7.33 -20.25 -2.48
N ARG A 170 -8.41 -19.92 -3.18
CA ARG A 170 -9.55 -19.15 -2.64
C ARG A 170 -10.68 -20.03 -2.10
N GLY A 171 -10.48 -21.34 -2.03
CA GLY A 171 -11.46 -22.27 -1.47
C GLY A 171 -12.71 -22.51 -2.32
N GLN A 172 -12.64 -22.28 -3.64
CA GLN A 172 -13.77 -22.45 -4.56
C GLN A 172 -13.96 -23.93 -4.93
N LEU A 173 -14.33 -24.75 -3.95
CA LEU A 173 -14.37 -26.21 -4.09
C LEU A 173 -15.33 -26.69 -5.20
N GLU A 174 -16.46 -26.03 -5.38
CA GLU A 174 -17.43 -26.37 -6.44
C GLU A 174 -16.84 -26.17 -7.82
N ILE A 175 -16.07 -25.09 -8.02
CA ILE A 175 -15.39 -24.80 -9.29
C ILE A 175 -14.26 -25.80 -9.54
N VAL A 176 -13.46 -26.11 -8.51
CA VAL A 176 -12.39 -27.10 -8.63
C VAL A 176 -12.95 -28.47 -9.03
N ARG A 177 -14.05 -28.92 -8.41
CA ARG A 177 -14.76 -30.16 -8.79
C ARG A 177 -15.29 -30.11 -10.22
N TRP A 178 -15.83 -28.97 -10.62
CA TRP A 178 -16.34 -28.79 -11.97
C TRP A 178 -15.21 -28.83 -13.00
N LEU A 179 -14.08 -28.13 -12.74
CA LEU A 179 -12.90 -28.13 -13.61
C LEU A 179 -12.32 -29.53 -13.73
N GLU A 180 -12.20 -30.30 -12.64
CA GLU A 180 -11.74 -31.69 -12.65
C GLU A 180 -12.57 -32.59 -13.56
N THR A 181 -13.88 -32.36 -13.62
CA THR A 181 -14.80 -33.20 -14.41
C THR A 181 -14.85 -32.82 -15.88
N ASN A 182 -14.61 -31.53 -16.21
CA ASN A 182 -14.91 -30.98 -17.54
C ASN A 182 -13.66 -30.47 -18.28
N ARG A 183 -12.47 -30.45 -17.63
CA ARG A 183 -11.24 -29.91 -18.20
C ARG A 183 -10.05 -30.84 -17.91
N ASP A 184 -9.08 -30.84 -18.82
CA ASP A 184 -7.89 -31.72 -18.75
C ASP A 184 -6.62 -30.99 -18.30
N GLU A 185 -6.65 -29.65 -18.13
CA GLU A 185 -5.47 -28.84 -17.82
C GLU A 185 -4.92 -29.12 -16.40
N GLY A 186 -5.79 -29.53 -15.48
CA GLY A 186 -5.43 -29.88 -14.11
C GLY A 186 -4.94 -28.72 -13.27
N CYS A 187 -4.15 -29.03 -12.24
CA CYS A 187 -3.52 -28.07 -11.36
C CYS A 187 -2.01 -28.32 -11.25
N THR A 188 -1.31 -27.48 -10.51
CA THR A 188 0.07 -27.68 -10.13
C THR A 188 0.17 -27.93 -8.61
N THR A 189 1.39 -28.14 -8.09
CA THR A 189 1.63 -28.22 -6.64
C THR A 189 1.20 -26.95 -5.91
N TYR A 190 1.05 -25.81 -6.61
CA TYR A 190 0.59 -24.56 -6.02
C TYR A 190 -0.85 -24.63 -5.52
N ALA A 191 -1.74 -25.42 -6.14
CA ALA A 191 -3.12 -25.61 -5.66
C ALA A 191 -3.14 -26.01 -4.18
N MET A 192 -2.37 -27.05 -3.81
CA MET A 192 -2.31 -27.51 -2.43
C MET A 192 -1.55 -26.55 -1.52
N VAL A 193 -0.42 -26.00 -1.98
CA VAL A 193 0.38 -25.03 -1.22
C VAL A 193 -0.46 -23.80 -0.84
N PHE A 194 -1.22 -23.23 -1.78
CA PHE A 194 -2.07 -22.08 -1.52
C PHE A 194 -3.32 -22.45 -0.71
N ALA A 195 -3.90 -23.65 -0.92
CA ALA A 195 -4.99 -24.13 -0.06
C ALA A 195 -4.54 -24.19 1.41
N VAL A 196 -3.31 -24.66 1.68
CA VAL A 196 -2.69 -24.62 3.01
C VAL A 196 -2.45 -23.17 3.46
N TRP A 197 -1.89 -22.31 2.63
CA TRP A 197 -1.61 -20.91 2.96
C TRP A 197 -2.88 -20.15 3.43
N TYR A 198 -4.00 -20.35 2.71
CA TYR A 198 -5.28 -19.69 3.01
C TYR A 198 -6.20 -20.48 3.94
N ASP A 199 -5.73 -21.56 4.56
CA ASP A 199 -6.47 -22.38 5.55
C ASP A 199 -7.69 -23.10 4.99
N ASN A 200 -7.67 -23.47 3.74
CA ASN A 200 -8.77 -24.17 3.10
C ASN A 200 -8.63 -25.69 3.29
N ILE A 201 -8.82 -26.17 4.53
CA ILE A 201 -8.57 -27.56 4.89
C ILE A 201 -9.41 -28.57 4.07
N GLN A 202 -10.67 -28.23 3.77
CA GLN A 202 -11.53 -29.05 2.91
C GLN A 202 -10.94 -29.20 1.50
N MET A 203 -10.35 -28.15 0.98
CA MET A 203 -9.66 -28.15 -0.32
C MET A 203 -8.40 -29.02 -0.28
N VAL A 204 -7.61 -28.91 0.80
CA VAL A 204 -6.39 -29.74 0.98
C VAL A 204 -6.74 -31.22 0.94
N HIS A 205 -7.78 -31.65 1.68
CA HIS A 205 -8.23 -33.06 1.67
C HIS A 205 -8.75 -33.47 0.30
N TRP A 206 -9.56 -32.61 -0.35
CA TRP A 206 -10.09 -32.92 -1.67
C TRP A 206 -8.97 -33.07 -2.71
N LEU A 207 -7.97 -32.17 -2.72
CA LEU A 207 -6.81 -32.26 -3.63
C LEU A 207 -6.02 -33.53 -3.37
N TYR A 208 -5.81 -33.92 -2.13
CA TYR A 208 -5.10 -35.15 -1.79
C TYR A 208 -5.84 -36.41 -2.31
N GLU A 209 -7.17 -36.45 -2.17
CA GLU A 209 -7.97 -37.60 -2.58
C GLU A 209 -8.12 -37.73 -4.10
N ASN A 210 -8.14 -36.62 -4.82
CA ASN A 210 -8.52 -36.57 -6.25
C ASN A 210 -7.35 -36.23 -7.19
N ARG A 211 -6.24 -35.68 -6.67
CA ARG A 211 -5.11 -35.22 -7.49
C ARG A 211 -3.81 -35.90 -7.06
N ARG A 212 -2.84 -35.99 -8.01
CA ARG A 212 -1.54 -36.65 -7.77
C ARG A 212 -0.35 -35.71 -7.89
N GLU A 213 -0.57 -34.43 -8.16
CA GLU A 213 0.49 -33.42 -8.28
C GLU A 213 1.21 -33.20 -6.93
N GLY A 214 0.55 -33.52 -5.83
CA GLY A 214 1.11 -33.39 -4.49
C GLY A 214 1.26 -31.93 -4.05
N CYS A 215 2.27 -31.70 -3.22
CA CYS A 215 2.62 -30.35 -2.76
C CYS A 215 4.14 -30.19 -2.72
N SER A 216 4.59 -28.97 -2.42
CA SER A 216 6.00 -28.71 -2.10
C SER A 216 6.19 -28.60 -0.59
N THR A 217 7.44 -28.60 -0.13
CA THR A 217 7.81 -28.32 1.29
C THR A 217 7.26 -26.99 1.79
N HIS A 218 6.91 -26.06 0.89
CA HIS A 218 6.28 -24.79 1.27
C HIS A 218 4.94 -24.98 2.00
N ALA A 219 4.16 -26.03 1.69
CA ALA A 219 2.94 -26.31 2.43
C ALA A 219 3.23 -26.58 3.92
N MET A 220 4.28 -27.38 4.21
CA MET A 220 4.69 -27.63 5.60
C MET A 220 5.24 -26.38 6.28
N ILE A 221 6.04 -25.57 5.56
CA ILE A 221 6.54 -24.27 6.03
C ILE A 221 5.38 -23.36 6.41
N PHE A 222 4.33 -23.28 5.59
CA PHE A 222 3.16 -22.44 5.87
C PHE A 222 2.32 -22.97 7.02
N ALA A 223 2.13 -24.28 7.13
CA ALA A 223 1.47 -24.88 8.28
C ALA A 223 2.24 -24.58 9.59
N ALA A 224 3.58 -24.71 9.57
CA ALA A 224 4.46 -24.39 10.69
C ALA A 224 4.42 -22.90 11.06
N LYS A 225 4.46 -22.01 10.06
CA LYS A 225 4.36 -20.56 10.24
C LYS A 225 3.04 -20.13 10.89
N ARG A 226 1.96 -20.87 10.64
CA ARG A 226 0.65 -20.61 11.24
C ARG A 226 0.45 -21.29 12.59
N GLY A 227 1.33 -22.19 12.98
CA GLY A 227 1.19 -22.99 14.17
C GLY A 227 0.14 -24.10 14.08
N ASP A 228 -0.27 -24.46 12.87
CA ASP A 228 -1.25 -25.53 12.69
C ASP A 228 -0.57 -26.92 12.79
N LEU A 229 -0.38 -27.33 14.02
CA LEU A 229 0.25 -28.62 14.32
C LEU A 229 -0.58 -29.81 13.79
N LYS A 230 -1.90 -29.70 13.70
CA LYS A 230 -2.75 -30.79 13.19
C LYS A 230 -2.54 -30.98 11.69
N LEU A 231 -2.58 -29.91 10.94
CA LEU A 231 -2.33 -29.93 9.50
C LEU A 231 -0.88 -30.33 9.21
N LEU A 232 0.07 -29.82 9.99
CA LEU A 232 1.48 -30.16 9.83
C LEU A 232 1.71 -31.67 10.03
N ARG A 233 1.14 -32.27 11.08
CA ARG A 233 1.20 -33.74 11.31
C ARG A 233 0.61 -34.49 10.13
N TRP A 234 -0.56 -34.09 9.68
CA TRP A 234 -1.21 -34.73 8.54
C TRP A 234 -0.34 -34.70 7.28
N LEU A 235 0.26 -33.52 6.96
CA LEU A 235 1.19 -33.38 5.84
C LEU A 235 2.45 -34.26 6.00
N PHE A 236 2.96 -34.41 7.21
CA PHE A 236 4.10 -35.28 7.48
C PHE A 236 3.76 -36.76 7.35
N ASP A 237 2.60 -37.19 7.81
CA ASP A 237 2.15 -38.58 7.71
C ASP A 237 1.98 -39.01 6.24
N HIS A 238 1.61 -38.08 5.37
CA HIS A 238 1.40 -38.34 3.93
C HIS A 238 2.55 -37.84 3.03
N ARG A 239 3.69 -37.43 3.63
CA ARG A 239 4.80 -36.79 2.88
C ARG A 239 5.36 -37.61 1.73
N SER A 240 5.45 -38.96 1.90
CA SER A 240 5.96 -39.87 0.88
C SER A 240 5.12 -39.92 -0.40
N GLU A 241 3.84 -39.55 -0.28
CA GLU A 241 2.88 -39.50 -1.38
C GLU A 241 2.77 -38.08 -1.99
N LEU A 242 2.99 -37.04 -1.16
CA LEU A 242 2.80 -35.64 -1.50
C LEU A 242 4.06 -34.95 -2.04
N LEU A 243 5.25 -35.37 -1.57
CA LEU A 243 6.50 -34.67 -1.88
C LEU A 243 7.36 -35.46 -2.87
N PRO A 244 8.02 -34.80 -3.82
CA PRO A 244 9.08 -35.42 -4.63
C PRO A 244 10.22 -35.92 -3.73
N ALA A 245 10.86 -37.01 -4.11
CA ALA A 245 11.94 -37.66 -3.35
C ALA A 245 13.15 -36.75 -3.04
N GLU A 246 13.33 -35.66 -3.77
CA GLU A 246 14.45 -34.71 -3.64
C GLU A 246 14.18 -33.55 -2.65
N SER A 247 13.04 -33.50 -1.99
CA SER A 247 12.60 -32.33 -1.25
C SER A 247 13.02 -32.27 0.23
N GLU A 248 13.94 -33.18 0.67
CA GLU A 248 14.42 -33.18 2.07
C GLU A 248 15.31 -31.98 2.44
N ALA A 249 15.86 -31.28 1.47
CA ALA A 249 16.84 -30.19 1.69
C ALA A 249 16.33 -28.98 2.47
N ASN A 250 15.01 -28.80 2.64
CA ASN A 250 14.40 -27.63 3.27
C ASN A 250 13.69 -27.94 4.60
N SER A 251 13.93 -29.09 5.20
CA SER A 251 13.24 -29.49 6.45
C SER A 251 13.61 -28.62 7.65
N SER A 252 14.82 -28.06 7.69
CA SER A 252 15.26 -27.12 8.73
C SER A 252 14.49 -25.82 8.72
N LEU A 253 14.09 -25.30 7.54
CA LEU A 253 13.31 -24.08 7.41
C LEU A 253 11.92 -24.20 8.06
N ILE A 254 11.37 -25.41 8.18
CA ILE A 254 10.06 -25.61 8.81
C ILE A 254 10.14 -25.26 10.30
N MET A 255 11.21 -25.70 10.99
CA MET A 255 11.43 -25.39 12.40
C MET A 255 11.82 -23.93 12.60
N ASP A 256 12.64 -23.37 11.70
CA ASP A 256 13.01 -21.94 11.75
C ASP A 256 11.78 -21.03 11.67
N GLN A 257 10.85 -21.37 10.76
CA GLN A 257 9.59 -20.60 10.64
C GLN A 257 8.66 -20.79 11.85
N ALA A 258 8.54 -22.01 12.38
CA ALA A 258 7.77 -22.22 13.61
C ALA A 258 8.36 -21.41 14.78
N ALA A 259 9.67 -21.34 14.86
CA ALA A 259 10.38 -20.59 15.90
C ALA A 259 10.22 -19.08 15.74
N GLU A 260 10.30 -18.56 14.51
CA GLU A 260 10.10 -17.14 14.18
C GLU A 260 8.70 -16.63 14.60
N TYR A 261 7.65 -17.47 14.39
CA TYR A 261 6.27 -17.10 14.67
C TYR A 261 5.76 -17.55 16.05
N GLY A 262 6.63 -18.12 16.91
CA GLY A 262 6.31 -18.37 18.30
C GLY A 262 5.55 -19.67 18.60
N HIS A 263 5.56 -20.64 17.71
CA HIS A 263 4.81 -21.88 17.82
C HIS A 263 5.61 -23.00 18.50
N LEU A 264 5.71 -22.91 19.84
CA LEU A 264 6.50 -23.83 20.65
C LEU A 264 6.09 -25.30 20.52
N ASP A 265 4.81 -25.58 20.43
CA ASP A 265 4.26 -26.93 20.26
C ASP A 265 4.69 -27.55 18.92
N VAL A 266 4.71 -26.75 17.85
CA VAL A 266 5.22 -27.14 16.54
C VAL A 266 6.73 -27.41 16.62
N VAL A 267 7.51 -26.50 17.23
CA VAL A 267 8.97 -26.66 17.40
C VAL A 267 9.29 -27.94 18.17
N LYS A 268 8.59 -28.20 19.30
CA LYS A 268 8.77 -29.45 20.09
C LYS A 268 8.42 -30.70 19.29
N TRP A 269 7.34 -30.64 18.54
CA TRP A 269 6.93 -31.78 17.72
C TRP A 269 7.96 -32.08 16.61
N LEU A 270 8.40 -31.02 15.89
CA LEU A 270 9.41 -31.15 14.84
C LEU A 270 10.74 -31.69 15.38
N HIS A 271 11.18 -31.24 16.56
CA HIS A 271 12.39 -31.73 17.21
C HIS A 271 12.40 -33.27 17.39
N VAL A 272 11.23 -33.84 17.75
CA VAL A 272 11.12 -35.30 17.99
C VAL A 272 10.94 -36.10 16.69
N HIS A 273 10.25 -35.54 15.68
CA HIS A 273 9.78 -36.29 14.52
C HIS A 273 10.58 -36.04 13.23
N THR A 274 11.53 -35.10 13.25
CA THR A 274 12.35 -34.78 12.08
C THR A 274 13.85 -34.91 12.37
N THR A 275 14.61 -35.35 11.38
CA THR A 275 16.08 -35.41 11.43
C THR A 275 16.74 -34.13 10.91
N GLY A 276 15.98 -33.26 10.18
CA GLY A 276 16.52 -32.06 9.51
C GLY A 276 16.91 -30.93 10.46
N GLY A 277 16.46 -30.97 11.73
CA GLY A 277 16.81 -29.96 12.72
C GLY A 277 16.27 -28.57 12.41
N CYS A 278 17.06 -27.57 12.80
CA CYS A 278 16.84 -26.16 12.48
C CYS A 278 18.17 -25.54 12.04
N THR A 279 18.13 -24.26 11.67
CA THR A 279 19.35 -23.48 11.49
C THR A 279 19.56 -22.54 12.68
N ILE A 280 20.66 -21.79 12.66
CA ILE A 280 20.91 -20.69 13.62
C ILE A 280 19.79 -19.63 13.59
N ASP A 281 19.04 -19.56 12.49
CA ASP A 281 17.96 -18.58 12.32
C ASP A 281 16.74 -18.91 13.19
N ALA A 282 16.53 -20.15 13.60
CA ALA A 282 15.49 -20.51 14.56
C ALA A 282 15.62 -19.70 15.85
N MET A 283 16.82 -19.72 16.47
CA MET A 283 17.06 -19.01 17.72
C MET A 283 17.17 -17.50 17.50
N ASN A 284 17.82 -17.04 16.43
CA ASN A 284 17.91 -15.63 16.09
C ASN A 284 16.52 -15.00 15.91
N SER A 285 15.65 -15.67 15.15
CA SER A 285 14.31 -15.17 14.85
C SER A 285 13.36 -15.29 16.04
N ALA A 286 13.43 -16.39 16.80
CA ALA A 286 12.69 -16.53 18.05
C ALA A 286 13.05 -15.42 19.07
N ALA A 287 14.34 -15.10 19.18
CA ALA A 287 14.82 -14.04 20.06
C ALA A 287 14.30 -12.68 19.62
N ARG A 288 14.36 -12.37 18.32
CA ARG A 288 13.81 -11.14 17.73
C ARG A 288 12.30 -11.03 17.91
N GLY A 289 11.57 -12.15 17.81
CA GLY A 289 10.12 -12.21 17.98
C GLY A 289 9.62 -12.21 19.42
N GLY A 290 10.53 -12.29 20.41
CA GLY A 290 10.13 -12.27 21.82
C GLY A 290 9.72 -13.64 22.39
N HIS A 291 10.07 -14.73 21.74
CA HIS A 291 9.62 -16.08 22.08
C HIS A 291 10.58 -16.79 23.03
N LEU A 292 10.65 -16.32 24.30
CA LEU A 292 11.59 -16.80 25.32
C LEU A 292 11.56 -18.33 25.49
N GLU A 293 10.38 -18.93 25.55
CA GLU A 293 10.24 -20.38 25.78
C GLU A 293 10.82 -21.20 24.60
N ILE A 294 10.75 -20.65 23.38
CA ILE A 294 11.39 -21.29 22.21
C ILE A 294 12.91 -21.13 22.30
N VAL A 295 13.39 -19.94 22.66
CA VAL A 295 14.83 -19.70 22.84
C VAL A 295 15.41 -20.67 23.89
N ARG A 296 14.72 -20.84 25.04
CA ARG A 296 15.10 -21.79 26.08
C ARG A 296 15.11 -23.24 25.55
N PHE A 297 14.03 -23.63 24.90
CA PHE A 297 13.92 -24.97 24.34
C PHE A 297 15.04 -25.29 23.33
N LEU A 298 15.31 -24.35 22.41
CA LEU A 298 16.39 -24.51 21.42
C LEU A 298 17.75 -24.54 22.09
N HIS A 299 18.00 -23.72 23.12
CA HIS A 299 19.25 -23.76 23.90
C HIS A 299 19.48 -25.09 24.58
N GLU A 300 18.45 -25.69 25.18
CA GLU A 300 18.55 -26.94 25.97
C GLU A 300 18.61 -28.18 25.07
N ASN A 301 17.96 -28.16 23.91
CA ASN A 301 17.73 -29.39 23.12
C ASN A 301 18.40 -29.36 21.73
N ARG A 302 19.04 -28.25 21.33
CA ARG A 302 19.68 -28.12 20.01
C ARG A 302 21.11 -27.60 20.13
N THR A 303 21.93 -27.97 19.14
CA THR A 303 23.36 -27.63 19.10
C THR A 303 23.73 -26.55 18.09
N GLU A 304 22.80 -26.16 17.22
CA GLU A 304 23.04 -25.17 16.16
C GLU A 304 23.41 -23.80 16.71
N GLY A 305 22.83 -23.42 17.85
CA GLY A 305 23.13 -22.18 18.51
C GLY A 305 22.46 -20.97 17.87
N CYS A 306 23.11 -19.82 18.04
CA CYS A 306 22.67 -18.54 17.45
C CYS A 306 23.88 -17.71 17.01
N THR A 307 23.64 -16.51 16.52
CA THR A 307 24.67 -15.49 16.30
C THR A 307 24.38 -14.26 17.17
N THR A 308 25.20 -13.22 17.06
CA THR A 308 24.95 -11.92 17.71
C THR A 308 23.57 -11.35 17.33
N ASN A 309 23.03 -11.74 16.16
CA ASN A 309 21.70 -11.32 15.71
C ASN A 309 20.57 -11.71 16.69
N ALA A 310 20.75 -12.75 17.50
CA ALA A 310 19.77 -13.12 18.52
C ALA A 310 19.62 -12.01 19.57
N MET A 311 20.75 -11.56 20.14
CA MET A 311 20.74 -10.51 21.15
C MET A 311 20.42 -9.14 20.54
N ASP A 312 20.99 -8.82 19.38
CA ASP A 312 20.71 -7.57 18.67
C ASP A 312 19.23 -7.46 18.29
N GLY A 313 18.64 -8.57 17.79
CA GLY A 313 17.22 -8.66 17.48
C GLY A 313 16.31 -8.58 18.69
N ALA A 314 16.65 -9.27 19.79
CA ALA A 314 15.93 -9.21 21.06
C ALA A 314 15.98 -7.79 21.66
N ALA A 315 17.14 -7.14 21.59
CA ALA A 315 17.30 -5.76 22.04
C ALA A 315 16.47 -4.77 21.24
N ARG A 316 16.41 -4.95 19.92
CA ARG A 316 15.54 -4.16 19.05
C ARG A 316 14.05 -4.35 19.37
N GLY A 317 13.63 -5.59 19.63
CA GLY A 317 12.23 -5.92 19.94
C GLY A 317 11.80 -5.55 21.37
N GLY A 318 12.70 -5.06 22.24
CA GLY A 318 12.39 -4.74 23.62
C GLY A 318 12.27 -5.95 24.54
N HIS A 319 12.86 -7.08 24.17
CA HIS A 319 12.72 -8.35 24.89
C HIS A 319 13.83 -8.53 25.94
N SER A 320 13.76 -7.72 27.00
CA SER A 320 14.79 -7.65 28.06
C SER A 320 15.07 -9.00 28.72
N THR A 321 14.04 -9.83 28.93
CA THR A 321 14.22 -11.19 29.50
C THR A 321 15.01 -12.12 28.58
N ILE A 322 14.88 -11.97 27.26
CA ILE A 322 15.65 -12.75 26.28
C ILE A 322 17.08 -12.24 26.22
N VAL A 323 17.29 -10.92 26.26
CA VAL A 323 18.64 -10.33 26.32
C VAL A 323 19.39 -10.84 27.55
N GLN A 324 18.76 -10.87 28.72
CA GLN A 324 19.32 -11.41 29.96
C GLN A 324 19.63 -12.91 29.82
N PHE A 325 18.68 -13.70 29.32
CA PHE A 325 18.88 -15.12 29.11
C PHE A 325 20.06 -15.42 28.16
N LEU A 326 20.15 -14.72 27.04
CA LEU A 326 21.25 -14.88 26.09
C LEU A 326 22.59 -14.46 26.70
N HIS A 327 22.63 -13.39 27.51
CA HIS A 327 23.82 -12.97 28.22
C HIS A 327 24.30 -14.05 29.21
N GLU A 328 23.41 -14.66 29.98
CA GLU A 328 23.75 -15.66 31.00
C GLU A 328 24.14 -17.02 30.42
N HIS A 329 23.53 -17.45 29.31
CA HIS A 329 23.60 -18.81 28.83
C HIS A 329 24.31 -18.98 27.47
N ARG A 330 24.60 -17.86 26.74
CA ARG A 330 25.24 -17.92 25.42
C ARG A 330 26.55 -17.13 25.41
N ARG A 331 27.49 -17.60 24.60
CA ARG A 331 28.82 -16.99 24.46
C ARG A 331 28.91 -16.04 23.26
N GLU A 332 27.98 -16.15 22.31
CA GLU A 332 27.97 -15.37 21.09
C GLU A 332 27.79 -13.88 21.38
N GLY A 333 27.05 -13.56 22.44
CA GLY A 333 26.83 -12.17 22.86
C GLY A 333 25.97 -11.38 21.88
N GLY A 334 26.14 -10.08 21.92
CA GLY A 334 25.58 -9.12 20.95
C GLY A 334 26.68 -8.37 20.23
N SER A 335 26.30 -7.48 19.34
CA SER A 335 27.18 -6.49 18.76
C SER A 335 26.81 -5.09 19.33
N TYR A 336 27.55 -4.05 18.93
CA TYR A 336 27.19 -2.66 19.23
C TYR A 336 25.78 -2.32 18.74
N LEU A 337 25.25 -3.08 17.77
CA LEU A 337 23.89 -2.89 17.24
C LEU A 337 22.80 -3.20 18.28
N ALA A 338 23.07 -4.06 19.26
CA ALA A 338 22.12 -4.34 20.35
C ALA A 338 21.74 -3.05 21.08
N MET A 339 22.75 -2.27 21.50
CA MET A 339 22.52 -0.99 22.20
C MET A 339 21.98 0.08 21.24
N ASP A 340 22.47 0.13 20.02
CA ASP A 340 22.01 1.05 18.99
C ASP A 340 20.51 0.87 18.71
N TYR A 341 20.05 -0.35 18.48
CA TYR A 341 18.65 -0.66 18.21
C TYR A 341 17.77 -0.43 19.45
N ALA A 342 18.22 -0.87 20.64
CA ALA A 342 17.48 -0.60 21.88
C ALA A 342 17.29 0.90 22.10
N ALA A 343 18.31 1.71 21.83
CA ALA A 343 18.24 3.16 21.94
C ALA A 343 17.28 3.78 20.92
N ALA A 344 17.29 3.31 19.66
CA ALA A 344 16.42 3.80 18.62
C ALA A 344 14.94 3.52 18.86
N GLU A 345 14.62 2.36 19.45
CA GLU A 345 13.25 1.90 19.72
C GLU A 345 12.75 2.27 21.14
N GLY A 346 13.60 2.92 21.98
CA GLY A 346 13.17 3.45 23.27
C GLY A 346 13.27 2.49 24.47
N HIS A 347 14.08 1.43 24.39
CA HIS A 347 14.19 0.40 25.42
C HIS A 347 15.31 0.73 26.42
N LEU A 348 15.06 1.70 27.30
CA LEU A 348 16.04 2.19 28.29
C LEU A 348 16.54 1.09 29.23
N ASP A 349 15.69 0.18 29.65
CA ASP A 349 16.06 -0.95 30.53
C ASP A 349 17.12 -1.86 29.88
N ILE A 350 16.98 -2.13 28.59
CA ILE A 350 17.94 -2.90 27.80
C ILE A 350 19.24 -2.11 27.61
N VAL A 351 19.15 -0.80 27.28
CA VAL A 351 20.33 0.05 27.15
C VAL A 351 21.14 0.05 28.45
N ARG A 352 20.48 0.19 29.61
CA ARG A 352 21.13 0.12 30.93
C ARG A 352 21.74 -1.25 31.20
N PHE A 353 21.02 -2.32 30.89
CA PHE A 353 21.53 -3.69 31.06
C PHE A 353 22.77 -3.92 30.23
N LEU A 354 22.74 -3.60 28.94
CA LEU A 354 23.88 -3.74 28.03
C LEU A 354 25.07 -2.90 28.47
N HIS A 355 24.84 -1.65 28.89
CA HIS A 355 25.90 -0.79 29.41
C HIS A 355 26.59 -1.40 30.63
N THR A 356 25.84 -2.03 31.54
CA THR A 356 26.37 -2.55 32.81
C THR A 356 27.07 -3.90 32.66
N HIS A 357 26.61 -4.74 31.71
CA HIS A 357 27.02 -6.16 31.61
C HIS A 357 27.78 -6.51 30.35
N ARG A 358 27.94 -5.57 29.39
CA ARG A 358 28.56 -5.83 28.10
C ARG A 358 29.57 -4.72 27.74
N ASP A 359 30.62 -5.13 27.02
CA ASP A 359 31.72 -4.25 26.64
C ASP A 359 31.66 -3.77 25.18
N GLU A 360 30.71 -4.28 24.36
CA GLU A 360 30.61 -3.93 22.94
C GLU A 360 30.26 -2.47 22.68
N GLY A 361 29.62 -1.82 23.64
CA GLY A 361 29.26 -0.41 23.55
C GLY A 361 28.14 -0.12 22.56
N CYS A 362 28.19 1.09 22.00
CA CYS A 362 27.27 1.54 20.97
C CYS A 362 28.03 2.36 19.91
N SER A 363 27.36 2.75 18.86
CA SER A 363 27.88 3.74 17.91
C SER A 363 27.23 5.11 18.14
N PRO A 364 27.75 6.20 17.54
CA PRO A 364 27.07 7.50 17.56
C PRO A 364 25.63 7.46 17.03
N TRP A 365 25.29 6.41 16.30
CA TRP A 365 23.93 6.20 15.78
C TRP A 365 22.91 5.97 16.89
N ALA A 366 23.30 5.38 18.03
CA ALA A 366 22.42 5.18 19.20
C ALA A 366 21.82 6.52 19.66
N VAL A 367 22.67 7.53 19.92
CA VAL A 367 22.22 8.86 20.34
C VAL A 367 21.45 9.57 19.21
N ASN A 368 21.95 9.48 17.96
CA ASN A 368 21.31 10.12 16.81
C ASN A 368 19.89 9.59 16.59
N SER A 369 19.68 8.29 16.75
CA SER A 369 18.39 7.66 16.53
C SER A 369 17.44 7.85 17.71
N ALA A 370 17.93 7.68 18.96
CA ALA A 370 17.15 7.99 20.15
C ALA A 370 16.67 9.45 20.14
N ALA A 371 17.51 10.37 19.71
CA ALA A 371 17.16 11.79 19.57
C ALA A 371 16.06 12.01 18.52
N GLY A 372 16.17 11.35 17.38
CA GLY A 372 15.18 11.42 16.29
C GLY A 372 13.83 10.78 16.64
N SER A 373 13.84 9.74 17.48
CA SER A 373 12.64 9.03 17.96
C SER A 373 12.03 9.65 19.23
N GLY A 374 12.65 10.67 19.85
CA GLY A 374 12.09 11.39 20.99
C GLY A 374 12.42 10.78 22.35
N HIS A 375 13.39 9.88 22.45
CA HIS A 375 13.75 9.18 23.69
C HIS A 375 14.77 9.98 24.53
N LEU A 376 14.31 11.07 25.17
CA LEU A 376 15.16 11.99 25.92
C LEU A 376 15.92 11.31 27.07
N ASP A 377 15.29 10.39 27.76
CA ASP A 377 15.87 9.63 28.86
C ASP A 377 17.06 8.76 28.43
N ILE A 378 16.95 8.15 27.25
CA ILE A 378 18.06 7.40 26.63
C ILE A 378 19.18 8.34 26.17
N VAL A 379 18.83 9.47 25.54
CA VAL A 379 19.82 10.47 25.13
C VAL A 379 20.63 10.96 26.33
N LYS A 380 19.96 11.27 27.46
CA LYS A 380 20.62 11.67 28.70
C LYS A 380 21.48 10.56 29.27
N PHE A 381 20.96 9.33 29.33
CA PHE A 381 21.70 8.19 29.84
C PHE A 381 22.97 7.93 29.04
N LEU A 382 22.89 7.91 27.71
CA LEU A 382 24.05 7.70 26.86
C LEU A 382 25.05 8.86 26.95
N HIS A 383 24.59 10.10 27.04
CA HIS A 383 25.46 11.26 27.26
C HIS A 383 26.27 11.16 28.55
N GLU A 384 25.63 10.74 29.66
CA GLU A 384 26.25 10.68 30.98
C GLU A 384 27.20 9.47 31.15
N ASN A 385 26.93 8.37 30.46
CA ASN A 385 27.56 7.06 30.70
C ASN A 385 28.41 6.52 29.56
N ARG A 386 28.37 7.14 28.35
CA ARG A 386 29.09 6.67 27.18
C ARG A 386 29.92 7.78 26.56
N THR A 387 31.03 7.37 25.91
CA THR A 387 32.01 8.29 25.30
C THR A 387 31.92 8.36 23.77
N GLU A 388 31.13 7.51 23.13
CA GLU A 388 30.98 7.45 21.66
C GLU A 388 30.34 8.73 21.09
N GLY A 389 29.54 9.42 21.89
CA GLY A 389 28.96 10.70 21.51
C GLY A 389 27.82 10.61 20.50
N CYS A 390 27.64 11.70 19.77
CA CYS A 390 26.68 11.82 18.66
C CYS A 390 27.31 12.61 17.52
N THR A 391 26.54 12.84 16.47
CA THR A 391 26.91 13.75 15.37
C THR A 391 25.85 14.84 15.25
N GLU A 392 26.04 15.81 14.35
CA GLU A 392 25.04 16.85 14.03
C GLU A 392 23.65 16.24 13.72
N ARG A 393 23.64 15.00 13.24
CA ARG A 393 22.40 14.27 12.94
C ARG A 393 21.49 14.06 14.16
N ALA A 394 22.04 14.08 15.37
CA ALA A 394 21.23 13.97 16.58
C ALA A 394 20.25 15.15 16.68
N MET A 395 20.79 16.37 16.52
CA MET A 395 19.98 17.59 16.57
C MET A 395 19.12 17.75 15.31
N ASP A 396 19.64 17.43 14.13
CA ASP A 396 18.88 17.47 12.88
C ASP A 396 17.62 16.58 12.94
N ARG A 397 17.80 15.34 13.42
CA ARG A 397 16.69 14.38 13.55
C ARG A 397 15.72 14.75 14.68
N ALA A 398 16.24 15.19 15.83
CA ALA A 398 15.39 15.65 16.94
C ALA A 398 14.53 16.85 16.51
N ALA A 399 15.12 17.76 15.73
CA ALA A 399 14.41 18.92 15.19
C ALA A 399 13.32 18.49 14.19
N GLY A 400 13.65 17.59 13.26
CA GLY A 400 12.69 17.04 12.32
C GLY A 400 11.56 16.25 12.98
N GLY A 401 11.82 15.57 14.10
CA GLY A 401 10.83 14.89 14.93
C GLY A 401 10.01 15.82 15.84
N GLY A 402 10.35 17.11 15.92
CA GLY A 402 9.66 18.07 16.80
C GLY A 402 10.00 17.93 18.29
N HIS A 403 11.10 17.27 18.62
CA HIS A 403 11.49 16.94 19.99
C HIS A 403 12.26 18.09 20.65
N LEU A 404 11.59 19.24 20.89
CA LEU A 404 12.20 20.42 21.46
C LEU A 404 13.04 20.16 22.73
N PRO A 405 12.56 19.36 23.73
CA PRO A 405 13.37 19.09 24.93
C PRO A 405 14.71 18.38 24.63
N ILE A 406 14.78 17.59 23.57
CA ILE A 406 16.04 16.96 23.14
C ILE A 406 16.93 17.97 22.44
N VAL A 407 16.37 18.83 21.60
CA VAL A 407 17.13 19.90 20.93
C VAL A 407 17.74 20.84 21.97
N GLU A 408 16.98 21.24 23.02
CA GLU A 408 17.44 22.04 24.13
C GLU A 408 18.57 21.35 24.93
N PHE A 409 18.39 20.06 25.21
CA PHE A 409 19.40 19.26 25.88
C PHE A 409 20.70 19.18 25.07
N LEU A 410 20.60 18.84 23.78
CA LEU A 410 21.77 18.76 22.90
C LEU A 410 22.47 20.12 22.76
N GLN A 411 21.71 21.20 22.64
CA GLN A 411 22.26 22.56 22.57
C GLN A 411 23.04 22.93 23.83
N SER A 412 22.57 22.53 25.02
CA SER A 412 23.20 22.89 26.28
C SER A 412 24.35 21.96 26.69
N GLN A 413 24.35 20.71 26.26
CA GLN A 413 25.25 19.67 26.76
C GLN A 413 26.26 19.17 25.72
N ARG A 414 26.07 19.50 24.44
CA ARG A 414 26.89 18.98 23.32
C ARG A 414 27.41 20.10 22.44
N SER A 415 28.56 19.88 21.83
CA SER A 415 29.24 20.87 20.96
C SER A 415 29.12 20.57 19.46
N GLU A 416 28.57 19.41 19.08
CA GLU A 416 28.47 18.97 17.67
C GLU A 416 27.57 19.89 16.84
N GLY A 417 26.55 20.46 17.46
CA GLY A 417 25.63 21.36 16.77
C GLY A 417 24.62 20.66 15.88
N CYS A 418 24.23 21.35 14.82
CA CYS A 418 23.31 20.85 13.79
C CYS A 418 23.75 21.32 12.41
N THR A 419 23.05 20.86 11.39
CA THR A 419 23.17 21.42 10.03
C THR A 419 21.91 22.23 9.68
N THR A 420 21.88 22.86 8.51
CA THR A 420 20.66 23.52 8.00
C THR A 420 19.46 22.55 7.91
N GLN A 421 19.73 21.23 7.87
CA GLN A 421 18.67 20.23 7.85
C GLN A 421 17.78 20.23 9.10
N ALA A 422 18.32 20.65 10.27
CA ALA A 422 17.53 20.77 11.49
C ALA A 422 16.33 21.70 11.29
N MET A 423 16.58 22.91 10.80
CA MET A 423 15.50 23.90 10.60
C MET A 423 14.67 23.58 9.36
N ASP A 424 15.30 23.08 8.27
CA ASP A 424 14.59 22.66 7.06
C ASP A 424 13.57 21.54 7.37
N ALA A 425 13.98 20.52 8.12
CA ALA A 425 13.11 19.41 8.52
C ALA A 425 12.03 19.85 9.53
N ALA A 426 12.41 20.60 10.57
CA ALA A 426 11.46 21.14 11.54
C ALA A 426 10.36 21.99 10.86
N ALA A 427 10.73 22.80 9.89
CA ALA A 427 9.80 23.60 9.11
C ALA A 427 8.89 22.72 8.23
N CYS A 428 9.46 21.74 7.53
CA CYS A 428 8.73 20.81 6.67
C CYS A 428 7.65 20.03 7.43
N PHE A 429 7.92 19.64 8.69
CA PHE A 429 6.98 18.91 9.53
C PHE A 429 6.14 19.79 10.47
N GLY A 430 6.26 21.13 10.37
CA GLY A 430 5.40 22.06 11.07
C GLY A 430 5.78 22.37 12.53
N HIS A 431 6.99 22.05 12.94
CA HIS A 431 7.45 22.21 14.32
C HIS A 431 7.94 23.63 14.62
N LEU A 432 6.99 24.59 14.64
CA LEU A 432 7.29 26.02 14.77
C LEU A 432 8.15 26.36 15.99
N GLU A 433 7.89 25.76 17.14
CA GLU A 433 8.65 26.05 18.37
C GLU A 433 10.12 25.60 18.25
N VAL A 434 10.38 24.49 17.56
CA VAL A 434 11.75 24.05 17.25
C VAL A 434 12.42 25.01 16.26
N VAL A 435 11.71 25.47 15.24
CA VAL A 435 12.20 26.47 14.27
C VAL A 435 12.60 27.76 15.00
N ARG A 436 11.74 28.25 15.92
CA ARG A 436 12.01 29.43 16.73
C ARG A 436 13.24 29.25 17.62
N PHE A 437 13.32 28.10 18.28
CA PHE A 437 14.44 27.78 19.14
C PHE A 437 15.78 27.75 18.37
N LEU A 438 15.80 27.03 17.24
CA LEU A 438 17.00 26.96 16.37
C LEU A 438 17.40 28.34 15.87
N HIS A 439 16.45 29.15 15.43
CA HIS A 439 16.75 30.53 14.99
C HIS A 439 17.39 31.38 16.08
N ALA A 440 16.93 31.22 17.34
CA ALA A 440 17.44 32.01 18.47
C ALA A 440 18.82 31.56 18.98
N HIS A 441 19.18 30.29 18.78
CA HIS A 441 20.35 29.68 19.43
C HIS A 441 21.40 29.09 18.46
N ARG A 442 21.13 29.09 17.13
CA ARG A 442 22.02 28.51 16.13
C ARG A 442 22.23 29.45 14.94
N ASP A 443 23.46 29.48 14.44
CA ASP A 443 23.87 30.34 13.32
C ASP A 443 23.74 29.63 11.96
N GLU A 444 23.57 28.29 11.90
CA GLU A 444 23.49 27.51 10.67
C GLU A 444 22.29 27.91 9.80
N GLY A 445 21.19 28.30 10.43
CA GLY A 445 20.00 28.75 9.75
C GLY A 445 19.26 27.63 9.01
N CYS A 446 18.65 27.98 7.89
CA CYS A 446 17.92 27.06 7.01
C CYS A 446 18.29 27.30 5.55
N THR A 447 17.72 26.50 4.67
CA THR A 447 17.75 26.76 3.22
C THR A 447 16.35 27.12 2.71
N TYR A 448 16.21 27.45 1.43
CA TYR A 448 14.90 27.63 0.79
C TYR A 448 13.98 26.41 0.96
N LYS A 449 14.53 25.23 1.26
CA LYS A 449 13.77 23.98 1.49
C LYS A 449 12.89 24.04 2.74
N ALA A 450 13.24 24.88 3.73
CA ALA A 450 12.40 25.09 4.91
C ALA A 450 11.01 25.62 4.49
N MET A 451 10.98 26.67 3.69
CA MET A 451 9.72 27.28 3.25
C MET A 451 9.03 26.43 2.18
N ASP A 452 9.76 25.82 1.25
CA ASP A 452 9.22 24.89 0.26
C ASP A 452 8.55 23.68 0.95
N GLY A 453 9.20 23.08 1.94
CA GLY A 453 8.70 21.95 2.71
C GLY A 453 7.46 22.33 3.53
N ALA A 454 7.53 23.43 4.28
CA ALA A 454 6.41 23.94 5.07
C ALA A 454 5.19 24.26 4.19
N ALA A 455 5.41 24.87 3.03
CA ALA A 455 4.36 25.18 2.07
C ALA A 455 3.71 23.93 1.50
N ARG A 456 4.53 22.96 1.08
CA ARG A 456 4.06 21.67 0.55
C ARG A 456 3.21 20.90 1.56
N CYS A 457 3.57 20.96 2.84
CA CYS A 457 2.84 20.26 3.91
C CYS A 457 1.71 21.10 4.54
N GLY A 458 1.48 22.34 4.08
CA GLY A 458 0.37 23.18 4.52
C GLY A 458 0.58 23.90 5.85
N HIS A 459 1.81 24.03 6.32
CA HIS A 459 2.12 24.67 7.61
C HIS A 459 2.21 26.19 7.49
N LEU A 460 1.06 26.84 7.29
CA LEU A 460 0.98 28.30 7.05
C LEU A 460 1.69 29.12 8.11
N GLU A 461 1.56 28.79 9.40
CA GLU A 461 2.20 29.54 10.48
C GLU A 461 3.73 29.48 10.43
N VAL A 462 4.28 28.34 9.99
CA VAL A 462 5.72 28.20 9.77
C VAL A 462 6.15 29.02 8.56
N VAL A 463 5.38 28.98 7.46
CA VAL A 463 5.64 29.79 6.24
C VAL A 463 5.65 31.28 6.58
N ARG A 464 4.65 31.76 7.35
CA ARG A 464 4.58 33.15 7.80
C ARG A 464 5.80 33.54 8.61
N TRP A 465 6.11 32.70 9.60
CA TRP A 465 7.24 32.95 10.49
C TRP A 465 8.59 32.99 9.71
N LEU A 466 8.81 32.05 8.78
CA LEU A 466 10.00 32.03 7.95
C LEU A 466 10.08 33.27 7.05
N HIS A 467 8.95 33.70 6.47
CA HIS A 467 8.90 34.93 5.66
C HIS A 467 9.32 36.19 6.46
N GLU A 468 8.88 36.27 7.72
CA GLU A 468 9.14 37.44 8.59
C GLU A 468 10.57 37.45 9.15
N HIS A 469 11.18 36.28 9.40
CA HIS A 469 12.41 36.18 10.19
C HIS A 469 13.62 35.63 9.40
N ARG A 470 13.41 35.14 8.17
CA ARG A 470 14.47 34.53 7.36
C ARG A 470 14.55 35.18 5.98
N THR A 471 15.76 35.18 5.38
CA THR A 471 16.03 35.81 4.10
C THR A 471 16.22 34.81 2.95
N GLU A 472 16.30 33.52 3.24
CA GLU A 472 16.56 32.45 2.25
C GLU A 472 15.43 32.30 1.23
N GLY A 473 14.22 32.69 1.61
CA GLY A 473 13.05 32.65 0.74
C GLY A 473 12.55 31.22 0.45
N CYS A 474 11.95 31.08 -0.72
CA CYS A 474 11.46 29.80 -1.23
C CYS A 474 11.82 29.65 -2.72
N SER A 475 11.54 28.49 -3.29
CA SER A 475 11.55 28.27 -4.72
C SER A 475 10.11 28.16 -5.27
N THR A 476 9.97 27.96 -6.58
CA THR A 476 8.67 27.68 -7.19
C THR A 476 8.04 26.38 -6.68
N GLU A 477 8.83 25.46 -6.10
CA GLU A 477 8.33 24.21 -5.48
C GLU A 477 7.46 24.47 -4.26
N ALA A 478 7.57 25.63 -3.58
CA ALA A 478 6.67 26.02 -2.49
C ALA A 478 5.21 26.08 -2.98
N MET A 479 4.96 26.81 -4.06
CA MET A 479 3.62 26.93 -4.62
C MET A 479 3.19 25.68 -5.40
N ASP A 480 4.08 25.05 -6.15
CA ASP A 480 3.78 23.81 -6.88
C ASP A 480 3.42 22.67 -5.89
N GLY A 481 4.17 22.53 -4.80
CA GLY A 481 3.91 21.56 -3.74
C GLY A 481 2.60 21.85 -2.97
N ALA A 482 2.38 23.09 -2.56
CA ALA A 482 1.12 23.50 -1.92
C ALA A 482 -0.10 23.25 -2.84
N ALA A 483 0.07 23.40 -4.14
CA ALA A 483 -0.97 23.14 -5.13
C ALA A 483 -1.29 21.63 -5.24
N TRP A 484 -0.27 20.77 -5.24
CA TRP A 484 -0.44 19.31 -5.27
C TRP A 484 -1.27 18.78 -4.10
N PHE A 485 -1.04 19.32 -2.90
CA PHE A 485 -1.73 18.89 -1.67
C PHE A 485 -2.96 19.74 -1.31
N GLY A 486 -3.27 20.78 -2.07
CA GLY A 486 -4.52 21.54 -1.95
C GLY A 486 -4.51 22.67 -0.91
N HIS A 487 -3.37 23.17 -0.51
CA HIS A 487 -3.22 24.20 0.53
C HIS A 487 -3.44 25.62 -0.02
N LEU A 488 -4.70 25.99 -0.21
CA LEU A 488 -5.09 27.28 -0.81
C LEU A 488 -4.68 28.48 0.04
N ASP A 489 -4.71 28.39 1.33
CA ASP A 489 -4.31 29.43 2.28
C ASP A 489 -2.82 29.75 2.19
N VAL A 490 -1.97 28.73 2.09
CA VAL A 490 -0.54 28.87 1.85
C VAL A 490 -0.27 29.50 0.48
N LEU A 491 -0.97 29.03 -0.55
CA LEU A 491 -0.84 29.59 -1.90
C LEU A 491 -1.18 31.09 -1.96
N ARG A 492 -2.25 31.50 -1.29
CA ARG A 492 -2.63 32.91 -1.20
C ARG A 492 -1.57 33.73 -0.49
N PHE A 493 -1.08 33.24 0.64
CA PHE A 493 -0.02 33.91 1.38
C PHE A 493 1.25 34.09 0.53
N LEU A 494 1.71 33.02 -0.14
CA LEU A 494 2.89 33.07 -1.00
C LEU A 494 2.68 34.04 -2.19
N HIS A 495 1.50 34.05 -2.79
CA HIS A 495 1.17 34.98 -3.87
C HIS A 495 1.24 36.44 -3.43
N GLU A 496 0.75 36.75 -2.22
CA GLU A 496 0.71 38.11 -1.69
C GLU A 496 2.07 38.63 -1.23
N HIS A 497 2.96 37.73 -0.77
CA HIS A 497 4.16 38.13 -0.08
C HIS A 497 5.47 37.67 -0.75
N ARG A 498 5.40 36.84 -1.79
CA ARG A 498 6.56 36.28 -2.49
C ARG A 498 6.48 36.52 -3.99
N THR A 499 7.64 36.57 -4.65
CA THR A 499 7.75 36.86 -6.09
C THR A 499 8.17 35.66 -6.94
N GLU A 500 8.54 34.52 -6.32
CA GLU A 500 9.03 33.33 -7.01
C GLU A 500 7.93 32.68 -7.87
N GLY A 501 6.67 32.77 -7.44
CA GLY A 501 5.53 32.26 -8.18
C GLY A 501 5.47 30.74 -8.26
N CYS A 502 4.79 30.23 -9.28
CA CYS A 502 4.62 28.80 -9.54
C CYS A 502 4.99 28.44 -10.98
N THR A 503 5.17 27.14 -11.24
CA THR A 503 5.38 26.63 -12.59
C THR A 503 4.05 26.11 -13.19
N ARG A 504 4.05 25.75 -14.48
CA ARG A 504 2.91 25.10 -15.15
C ARG A 504 2.46 23.79 -14.46
N ARG A 505 3.32 23.23 -13.61
CA ARG A 505 3.01 22.03 -12.84
C ARG A 505 1.94 22.28 -11.78
N ALA A 506 1.90 23.47 -11.15
CA ALA A 506 0.96 23.79 -10.07
C ALA A 506 -0.50 23.53 -10.46
N VAL A 507 -0.95 24.04 -11.62
CA VAL A 507 -2.33 23.83 -12.07
C VAL A 507 -2.60 22.36 -12.40
N ARG A 508 -1.68 21.72 -13.13
CA ARG A 508 -1.79 20.29 -13.48
C ARG A 508 -1.85 19.43 -12.21
N ASP A 509 -0.98 19.69 -11.26
CA ASP A 509 -0.80 18.88 -10.06
C ASP A 509 -2.00 19.09 -9.11
N ALA A 510 -2.55 20.31 -9.01
CA ALA A 510 -3.81 20.57 -8.31
C ALA A 510 -5.00 19.82 -8.93
N VAL A 511 -5.06 19.74 -10.27
CA VAL A 511 -6.10 18.95 -10.96
C VAL A 511 -5.94 17.47 -10.70
N LEU A 512 -4.72 16.93 -10.78
CA LEU A 512 -4.44 15.53 -10.51
C LEU A 512 -4.71 15.14 -9.05
N GLY A 513 -4.40 16.04 -8.10
CA GLY A 513 -4.73 15.89 -6.68
C GLY A 513 -6.22 16.04 -6.34
N GLY A 514 -7.07 16.45 -7.30
CA GLY A 514 -8.51 16.64 -7.09
C GLY A 514 -8.86 17.97 -6.40
N HIS A 515 -7.92 18.92 -6.32
CA HIS A 515 -8.08 20.20 -5.61
C HIS A 515 -8.67 21.30 -6.52
N ALA A 516 -9.95 21.17 -6.88
CA ALA A 516 -10.64 22.02 -7.83
C ALA A 516 -10.56 23.53 -7.52
N ALA A 517 -10.71 23.90 -6.24
CA ALA A 517 -10.65 25.30 -5.80
C ALA A 517 -9.25 25.90 -6.00
N VAL A 518 -8.20 25.11 -5.72
CA VAL A 518 -6.81 25.49 -5.93
C VAL A 518 -6.50 25.64 -7.42
N ALA A 519 -6.88 24.64 -8.22
CA ALA A 519 -6.66 24.68 -9.67
C ALA A 519 -7.33 25.89 -10.32
N LYS A 520 -8.56 26.20 -9.91
CA LYS A 520 -9.29 27.38 -10.38
C LYS A 520 -8.57 28.66 -9.98
N TRP A 521 -8.24 28.81 -8.71
CA TRP A 521 -7.57 30.01 -8.20
C TRP A 521 -6.23 30.25 -8.91
N LEU A 522 -5.42 29.19 -9.10
CA LEU A 522 -4.15 29.27 -9.82
C LEU A 522 -4.33 29.70 -11.28
N ALA A 523 -5.32 29.14 -11.98
CA ALA A 523 -5.58 29.49 -13.37
C ALA A 523 -6.05 30.95 -13.55
N ASP A 524 -6.85 31.43 -12.60
CA ASP A 524 -7.34 32.83 -12.61
C ASP A 524 -6.21 33.81 -12.28
N THR A 525 -5.27 33.42 -11.39
CA THR A 525 -4.19 34.28 -10.88
C THR A 525 -2.90 34.20 -11.74
N TYR A 526 -2.59 33.05 -12.31
CA TYR A 526 -1.39 32.80 -13.11
C TYR A 526 -1.71 32.31 -14.53
N PRO A 527 -2.10 33.20 -15.47
CA PRO A 527 -2.50 32.79 -16.83
C PRO A 527 -1.42 31.99 -17.60
N HIS A 528 -0.12 32.26 -17.32
CA HIS A 528 1.00 31.52 -17.93
C HIS A 528 1.11 30.06 -17.48
N CYS A 529 0.45 29.68 -16.38
CA CYS A 529 0.39 28.32 -15.87
C CYS A 529 -0.79 27.53 -16.44
N GLN A 530 -1.64 28.13 -17.25
CA GLN A 530 -2.75 27.45 -17.92
C GLN A 530 -2.21 26.34 -18.84
N ILE A 531 -2.90 25.21 -18.83
CA ILE A 531 -2.56 24.05 -19.69
C ILE A 531 -3.07 24.38 -21.10
N ASP A 532 -2.17 24.52 -22.08
CA ASP A 532 -2.51 24.82 -23.46
C ASP A 532 -3.58 23.83 -23.98
N GLY A 533 -4.76 24.34 -24.34
CA GLY A 533 -5.86 23.59 -24.95
C GLY A 533 -6.74 22.78 -24.00
N ALA A 534 -6.54 22.86 -22.69
CA ALA A 534 -7.48 22.35 -21.71
C ALA A 534 -8.26 23.52 -21.11
N THR A 535 -9.50 23.71 -21.52
CA THR A 535 -10.47 24.36 -20.62
C THR A 535 -10.40 23.60 -19.31
N LEU A 536 -10.04 24.30 -18.23
CA LEU A 536 -10.08 23.71 -16.89
C LEU A 536 -11.45 23.06 -16.72
N PRO A 537 -11.54 21.86 -16.17
CA PRO A 537 -12.82 21.17 -16.01
C PRO A 537 -13.81 21.89 -15.10
N PHE A 538 -13.53 23.15 -14.76
CA PHE A 538 -14.23 23.93 -13.73
C PHE A 538 -14.90 25.21 -14.25
N ASN A 539 -14.93 25.51 -15.57
CA ASN A 539 -15.74 26.59 -16.16
C ASN A 539 -17.13 26.12 -16.50
#